data_0a84db59d28dd8ded63c110d8f37e27f
#
_entry.id   0a84db59d28dd8ded63c110d8f37e27f
#
_cell.length_a   1.000
_cell.length_b   1.000
_cell.length_c   1.000
_cell.angle_alpha   90.00
_cell.angle_beta   90.00
_cell.angle_gamma   90.00
#
_symmetry.space_group_name_H-M   'P 1'
#
loop_
_entity.id
_entity.type
_entity.pdbx_description
1 polymer ?
#
loop_
_entity_poly.entity_id
_entity_poly.type
_entity_poly.pdbx_seq_one_letter_code
_entity_poly.pdbx_strand_id
1 'polypeptide(L)'
;MMRKAINQFPYGEAHMHIFMNGTDYKKAVADQKNGVCDRVIHAHLAEYRKRGITWLREGGDIYGTSKRTMELAPAYGITYRTPIFAIHKKGHYGAIVGRGYETMQEYRELIGDLRRQGGHFVKIMISGIMDFTHGGLTEPSLADGEIRELIHIAHEEGFPVMAHTNGSQAVRAAALTGVDSIEHGNFCDEDALQALAASDAVPTIVTVKNLLGDGRFPEQVVKNIWEGQKKALLRAYQLGAKLALGSDAGAYRVLHGQGLLDEYQAFREILEED
;
A
#
# COMPACT_ATOMS: atom_id res chain seq x y z
N MET A 1 -15.66 18.96 0.37
CA MET A 1 -14.55 19.04 1.35
C MET A 1 -13.18 18.65 0.75
N MET A 2 -13.09 17.64 -0.10
CA MET A 2 -11.82 17.19 -0.72
C MET A 2 -11.17 18.20 -1.67
N ARG A 3 -11.93 18.98 -2.46
CA ARG A 3 -11.35 20.06 -3.30
C ARG A 3 -10.47 21.05 -2.51
N LYS A 4 -10.74 21.28 -1.21
CA LYS A 4 -9.87 22.08 -0.33
C LYS A 4 -8.67 21.28 0.19
N ALA A 5 -8.80 19.97 0.40
CA ALA A 5 -7.70 19.13 0.88
C ALA A 5 -6.65 18.89 -0.22
N ILE A 6 -7.08 18.63 -1.47
CA ILE A 6 -6.20 18.40 -2.62
C ILE A 6 -5.29 19.61 -2.91
N ASN A 7 -5.71 20.81 -2.53
CA ASN A 7 -4.94 22.04 -2.78
C ASN A 7 -4.01 22.47 -1.63
N GLN A 8 -3.90 21.69 -0.54
CA GLN A 8 -3.05 22.03 0.61
C GLN A 8 -1.91 21.03 0.77
N PHE A 9 -0.80 21.27 0.11
CA PHE A 9 0.48 20.62 0.40
C PHE A 9 1.08 21.23 1.70
N PRO A 10 1.73 20.47 2.61
CA PRO A 10 2.25 19.10 2.43
C PRO A 10 1.26 18.00 2.83
N TYR A 11 1.21 16.93 2.01
CA TYR A 11 0.48 15.69 2.31
C TYR A 11 1.38 14.68 2.98
N GLY A 12 0.77 13.68 3.65
CA GLY A 12 1.46 12.47 4.08
C GLY A 12 1.52 11.44 2.96
N GLU A 13 2.52 10.60 2.99
CA GLU A 13 2.65 9.40 2.15
C GLU A 13 1.98 8.23 2.88
N ALA A 14 0.78 7.84 2.44
CA ALA A 14 -0.01 6.83 3.13
C ALA A 14 0.35 5.38 2.76
N HIS A 15 1.22 5.16 1.78
CA HIS A 15 1.68 3.83 1.39
C HIS A 15 3.04 3.88 0.69
N MET A 16 4.05 3.28 1.30
CA MET A 16 5.41 3.18 0.72
C MET A 16 6.16 1.97 1.30
N HIS A 17 7.25 1.58 0.68
CA HIS A 17 8.16 0.52 1.11
C HIS A 17 9.60 1.00 1.12
N ILE A 18 10.11 1.40 2.28
CA ILE A 18 11.41 2.08 2.43
C ILE A 18 12.60 1.25 1.95
N PHE A 19 12.53 -0.08 2.01
CA PHE A 19 13.63 -0.94 1.59
C PHE A 19 13.76 -1.05 0.06
N MET A 20 12.68 -0.84 -0.68
CA MET A 20 12.65 -0.86 -2.15
C MET A 20 13.13 0.47 -2.73
N ASN A 21 13.63 0.47 -3.97
CA ASN A 21 14.29 1.63 -4.57
C ASN A 21 13.56 2.24 -5.79
N GLY A 22 12.42 1.68 -6.17
CA GLY A 22 11.63 2.17 -7.31
C GLY A 22 12.20 1.84 -8.69
N THR A 23 13.34 1.14 -8.77
CA THR A 23 14.01 0.84 -10.05
C THR A 23 14.35 -0.63 -10.24
N ASP A 24 14.99 -1.25 -9.26
CA ASP A 24 15.45 -2.63 -9.32
C ASP A 24 15.21 -3.31 -7.97
N TYR A 25 14.17 -4.14 -7.92
CA TYR A 25 13.80 -4.91 -6.74
C TYR A 25 14.92 -5.88 -6.30
N LYS A 26 15.58 -6.56 -7.25
CA LYS A 26 16.65 -7.53 -6.92
C LYS A 26 17.84 -6.83 -6.27
N LYS A 27 18.18 -5.64 -6.76
CA LYS A 27 19.20 -4.79 -6.15
C LYS A 27 18.76 -4.31 -4.76
N ALA A 28 17.53 -3.85 -4.60
CA ALA A 28 17.01 -3.41 -3.32
C ALA A 28 17.10 -4.52 -2.25
N VAL A 29 16.72 -5.75 -2.59
CA VAL A 29 16.88 -6.93 -1.72
C VAL A 29 18.36 -7.22 -1.44
N ALA A 30 19.22 -7.18 -2.46
CA ALA A 30 20.66 -7.44 -2.30
C ALA A 30 21.34 -6.42 -1.37
N ASP A 31 20.89 -5.15 -1.40
CA ASP A 31 21.42 -4.11 -0.53
C ASP A 31 21.15 -4.40 0.97
N GLN A 32 20.12 -5.20 1.30
CA GLN A 32 19.77 -5.62 2.66
C GLN A 32 20.32 -7.00 3.06
N LYS A 33 20.99 -7.72 2.14
CA LYS A 33 21.43 -9.12 2.34
C LYS A 33 22.38 -9.31 3.53
N ASN A 34 23.20 -8.32 3.82
CA ASN A 34 24.20 -8.36 4.89
C ASN A 34 23.76 -7.57 6.15
N GLY A 35 22.46 -7.34 6.30
CA GLY A 35 21.86 -6.52 7.33
C GLY A 35 21.31 -5.20 6.79
N VAL A 36 20.64 -4.47 7.65
CA VAL A 36 19.99 -3.21 7.28
C VAL A 36 20.99 -2.20 6.73
N CYS A 37 20.68 -1.61 5.58
CA CYS A 37 21.51 -0.62 4.93
C CYS A 37 21.06 0.81 5.27
N ASP A 38 21.59 1.39 6.34
CA ASP A 38 21.25 2.76 6.79
C ASP A 38 21.43 3.81 5.68
N ARG A 39 22.42 3.66 4.79
CA ARG A 39 22.66 4.56 3.66
C ARG A 39 21.44 4.66 2.74
N VAL A 40 20.74 3.55 2.48
CA VAL A 40 19.53 3.52 1.67
C VAL A 40 18.41 4.26 2.38
N ILE A 41 18.20 3.99 3.68
CA ILE A 41 17.19 4.66 4.49
C ILE A 41 17.43 6.18 4.52
N HIS A 42 18.65 6.61 4.79
CA HIS A 42 19.00 8.04 4.81
C HIS A 42 18.73 8.72 3.47
N ALA A 43 19.07 8.07 2.34
CA ALA A 43 18.80 8.60 1.01
C ALA A 43 17.30 8.79 0.76
N HIS A 44 16.47 7.80 1.11
CA HIS A 44 15.02 7.88 0.92
C HIS A 44 14.36 8.90 1.85
N LEU A 45 14.72 8.94 3.14
CA LEU A 45 14.22 9.94 4.09
C LEU A 45 14.57 11.38 3.66
N ALA A 46 15.77 11.57 3.12
CA ALA A 46 16.20 12.86 2.59
C ALA A 46 15.32 13.33 1.41
N GLU A 47 14.89 12.43 0.52
CA GLU A 47 13.99 12.77 -0.59
C GLU A 47 12.59 13.20 -0.12
N TYR A 48 12.05 12.57 0.93
CA TYR A 48 10.80 13.03 1.56
C TYR A 48 10.98 14.37 2.24
N ARG A 49 12.03 14.53 3.04
CA ARG A 49 12.35 15.81 3.73
C ARG A 49 12.49 16.96 2.74
N LYS A 50 13.22 16.77 1.65
CA LYS A 50 13.45 17.77 0.60
C LYS A 50 12.13 18.29 0.00
N ARG A 51 11.10 17.46 -0.04
CA ARG A 51 9.76 17.80 -0.58
C ARG A 51 8.77 18.25 0.49
N GLY A 52 9.20 18.40 1.74
CA GLY A 52 8.33 18.79 2.85
C GLY A 52 7.34 17.71 3.29
N ILE A 53 7.55 16.45 2.89
CA ILE A 53 6.72 15.31 3.30
C ILE A 53 7.22 14.84 4.66
N THR A 54 6.39 14.98 5.71
CA THR A 54 6.79 14.75 7.09
C THR A 54 6.00 13.67 7.81
N TRP A 55 5.10 12.98 7.09
CA TRP A 55 4.36 11.83 7.61
C TRP A 55 4.40 10.69 6.60
N LEU A 56 4.85 9.51 7.05
CA LEU A 56 5.01 8.32 6.22
C LEU A 56 4.35 7.12 6.87
N ARG A 57 3.62 6.31 6.08
CA ARG A 57 3.07 5.01 6.46
C ARG A 57 3.66 3.91 5.58
N GLU A 58 4.37 3.01 6.24
CA GLU A 58 5.14 1.91 5.65
C GLU A 58 4.27 0.66 5.43
N GLY A 59 4.55 -0.09 4.38
CA GLY A 59 3.91 -1.39 4.10
C GLY A 59 4.57 -2.59 4.77
N GLY A 60 5.72 -2.43 5.41
CA GLY A 60 6.47 -3.49 6.08
C GLY A 60 7.56 -4.14 5.24
N ASP A 61 8.50 -4.83 5.91
CA ASP A 61 9.54 -5.65 5.30
C ASP A 61 10.01 -6.78 6.22
N ILE A 62 10.78 -7.72 5.67
CA ILE A 62 11.37 -8.85 6.42
C ILE A 62 12.85 -8.65 6.75
N TYR A 63 13.43 -7.52 6.36
CA TYR A 63 14.87 -7.25 6.48
C TYR A 63 15.21 -6.43 7.74
N GLY A 64 14.20 -5.89 8.42
CA GLY A 64 14.36 -4.99 9.57
C GLY A 64 14.54 -3.52 9.19
N THR A 65 14.42 -3.20 7.91
CA THR A 65 14.57 -1.83 7.39
C THR A 65 13.48 -0.91 7.92
N SER A 66 12.22 -1.37 7.94
CA SER A 66 11.08 -0.65 8.53
C SER A 66 11.31 -0.28 10.00
N LYS A 67 11.79 -1.25 10.80
CA LYS A 67 12.11 -1.02 12.21
C LYS A 67 13.24 0.00 12.37
N ARG A 68 14.31 -0.15 11.59
CA ARG A 68 15.45 0.79 11.62
C ARG A 68 15.04 2.19 11.19
N THR A 69 14.18 2.30 10.20
CA THR A 69 13.65 3.59 9.74
C THR A 69 12.84 4.30 10.82
N MET A 70 12.08 3.58 11.63
CA MET A 70 11.35 4.15 12.77
C MET A 70 12.29 4.86 13.78
N GLU A 71 13.53 4.35 13.93
CA GLU A 71 14.55 4.96 14.78
C GLU A 71 15.19 6.19 14.14
N LEU A 72 15.37 6.19 12.81
CA LEU A 72 16.08 7.24 12.07
C LEU A 72 15.19 8.40 11.62
N ALA A 73 13.91 8.16 11.33
CA ALA A 73 12.99 9.14 10.78
C ALA A 73 12.84 10.44 11.62
N PRO A 74 12.84 10.39 12.97
CA PRO A 74 12.74 11.61 13.78
C PRO A 74 13.86 12.62 13.51
N ALA A 75 15.07 12.17 13.17
CA ALA A 75 16.18 13.07 12.82
C ALA A 75 15.93 13.88 11.54
N TYR A 76 14.99 13.44 10.71
CA TYR A 76 14.52 14.14 9.50
C TYR A 76 13.26 14.98 9.76
N GLY A 77 12.74 15.03 11.01
CA GLY A 77 11.46 15.64 11.32
C GLY A 77 10.27 14.90 10.69
N ILE A 78 10.41 13.59 10.51
CA ILE A 78 9.40 12.72 9.87
C ILE A 78 8.72 11.86 10.95
N THR A 79 7.40 11.92 10.99
CA THR A 79 6.56 10.95 11.72
C THR A 79 6.43 9.70 10.85
N TYR A 80 6.91 8.57 11.35
CA TYR A 80 6.93 7.31 10.62
C TYR A 80 6.06 6.27 11.32
N ARG A 81 5.14 5.67 10.58
CA ARG A 81 4.24 4.59 11.05
C ARG A 81 4.53 3.33 10.26
N THR A 82 4.70 2.22 10.96
CA THR A 82 5.07 0.94 10.36
C THR A 82 4.37 -0.24 11.03
N PRO A 83 4.02 -1.30 10.26
CA PRO A 83 3.60 -2.59 10.79
C PRO A 83 4.82 -3.47 11.15
N ILE A 84 6.05 -2.99 10.99
CA ILE A 84 7.32 -3.71 11.03
C ILE A 84 7.45 -4.68 9.83
N PHE A 85 6.53 -5.63 9.70
CA PHE A 85 6.38 -6.56 8.58
C PHE A 85 4.90 -6.73 8.24
N ALA A 86 4.60 -7.06 7.00
CA ALA A 86 3.27 -7.48 6.61
C ALA A 86 3.00 -8.93 7.03
N ILE A 87 1.74 -9.33 7.09
CA ILE A 87 1.34 -10.72 7.39
C ILE A 87 0.57 -11.27 6.18
N HIS A 88 0.98 -12.42 5.70
CA HIS A 88 0.35 -13.09 4.56
C HIS A 88 0.07 -14.56 4.86
N LYS A 89 -0.88 -15.18 4.19
CA LYS A 89 -1.07 -16.63 4.24
C LYS A 89 0.07 -17.31 3.50
N LYS A 90 0.66 -18.37 4.08
CA LYS A 90 1.70 -19.17 3.41
C LYS A 90 1.17 -19.71 2.09
N GLY A 91 1.99 -19.65 1.04
CA GLY A 91 1.60 -20.01 -0.32
C GLY A 91 0.86 -18.92 -1.10
N HIS A 92 0.52 -17.78 -0.48
CA HIS A 92 -0.07 -16.60 -1.13
C HIS A 92 0.92 -15.45 -1.22
N TYR A 93 0.56 -14.42 -2.00
CA TYR A 93 1.34 -13.20 -2.17
C TYR A 93 1.64 -12.52 -0.84
N GLY A 94 2.87 -11.99 -0.70
CA GLY A 94 3.28 -11.18 0.46
C GLY A 94 4.64 -11.54 1.06
N ALA A 95 5.24 -12.67 0.70
CA ALA A 95 6.53 -13.12 1.28
C ALA A 95 7.69 -12.13 1.10
N ILE A 96 7.60 -11.24 0.13
CA ILE A 96 8.59 -10.18 -0.15
C ILE A 96 8.60 -9.08 0.93
N VAL A 97 7.47 -8.83 1.57
CA VAL A 97 7.30 -7.75 2.56
C VAL A 97 6.87 -8.29 3.94
N GLY A 98 6.57 -9.58 4.03
CA GLY A 98 5.88 -10.11 5.20
C GLY A 98 6.29 -11.50 5.65
N ARG A 99 5.70 -11.90 6.76
CA ARG A 99 5.81 -13.23 7.37
C ARG A 99 4.53 -14.02 7.16
N GLY A 100 4.67 -15.31 6.86
CA GLY A 100 3.55 -16.19 6.54
C GLY A 100 2.95 -16.87 7.77
N TYR A 101 1.60 -16.97 7.80
CA TYR A 101 0.85 -17.82 8.74
C TYR A 101 0.18 -19.00 7.99
N GLU A 102 -0.12 -20.05 8.69
CA GLU A 102 -0.95 -21.18 8.25
C GLU A 102 -2.23 -21.29 9.09
N THR A 103 -2.12 -20.96 10.39
CA THR A 103 -3.22 -21.04 11.36
C THR A 103 -3.49 -19.67 11.97
N MET A 104 -4.72 -19.45 12.46
CA MET A 104 -5.06 -18.21 13.19
C MET A 104 -4.27 -18.06 14.49
N GLN A 105 -3.79 -19.16 15.07
CA GLN A 105 -2.88 -19.11 16.21
C GLN A 105 -1.53 -18.50 15.81
N GLU A 106 -0.92 -18.95 14.70
CA GLU A 106 0.31 -18.34 14.15
C GLU A 106 0.10 -16.86 13.80
N TYR A 107 -1.08 -16.51 13.25
CA TYR A 107 -1.41 -15.11 12.97
C TYR A 107 -1.41 -14.24 14.23
N ARG A 108 -2.03 -14.72 15.34
CA ARG A 108 -1.99 -14.03 16.65
C ARG A 108 -0.55 -13.90 17.19
N GLU A 109 0.26 -14.92 17.02
CA GLU A 109 1.68 -14.89 17.44
C GLU A 109 2.47 -13.83 16.66
N LEU A 110 2.23 -13.68 15.34
CA LEU A 110 2.82 -12.64 14.52
C LEU A 110 2.38 -11.23 14.94
N ILE A 111 1.12 -11.03 15.33
CA ILE A 111 0.65 -9.75 15.91
C ILE A 111 1.36 -9.48 17.24
N GLY A 112 1.55 -10.51 18.08
CA GLY A 112 2.35 -10.40 19.30
C GLY A 112 3.80 -10.00 19.04
N ASP A 113 4.42 -10.52 17.98
CA ASP A 113 5.76 -10.13 17.52
C ASP A 113 5.81 -8.66 17.06
N LEU A 114 4.83 -8.25 16.27
CA LEU A 114 4.68 -6.87 15.81
C LEU A 114 4.57 -5.91 17.01
N ARG A 115 3.74 -6.25 18.01
CA ARG A 115 3.60 -5.46 19.26
C ARG A 115 4.92 -5.34 19.99
N ARG A 116 5.65 -6.44 20.18
CA ARG A 116 6.97 -6.44 20.88
C ARG A 116 8.00 -5.58 20.17
N GLN A 117 7.89 -5.40 18.86
CA GLN A 117 8.79 -4.58 18.07
C GLN A 117 8.35 -3.12 17.95
N GLY A 118 7.21 -2.74 18.54
CA GLY A 118 6.67 -1.38 18.50
C GLY A 118 5.92 -1.03 17.21
N GLY A 119 5.38 -2.02 16.51
CA GLY A 119 4.52 -1.82 15.34
C GLY A 119 3.25 -1.04 15.69
N HIS A 120 2.76 -0.27 14.76
CA HIS A 120 1.67 0.68 14.97
C HIS A 120 0.31 0.18 14.47
N PHE A 121 0.30 -0.76 13.56
CA PHE A 121 -0.88 -1.34 12.91
C PHE A 121 -0.53 -2.70 12.32
N VAL A 122 -1.52 -3.50 11.99
CA VAL A 122 -1.35 -4.78 11.28
C VAL A 122 -1.50 -4.52 9.77
N LYS A 123 -0.51 -4.93 8.97
CA LYS A 123 -0.63 -5.01 7.50
C LYS A 123 -0.92 -6.43 7.09
N ILE A 124 -2.04 -6.67 6.42
CA ILE A 124 -2.40 -7.98 5.87
C ILE A 124 -2.42 -7.97 4.34
N MET A 125 -2.05 -9.14 3.76
CA MET A 125 -2.08 -9.36 2.31
C MET A 125 -3.22 -10.33 2.03
N ILE A 126 -4.33 -9.85 1.45
CA ILE A 126 -5.54 -10.66 1.28
C ILE A 126 -5.87 -11.02 -0.18
N SER A 127 -5.10 -10.48 -1.13
CA SER A 127 -5.23 -10.78 -2.56
C SER A 127 -3.88 -10.82 -3.25
N GLY A 128 -3.84 -11.32 -4.50
CA GLY A 128 -2.70 -11.13 -5.39
C GLY A 128 -2.53 -9.67 -5.85
N ILE A 129 -1.46 -9.44 -6.60
CA ILE A 129 -1.18 -8.15 -7.25
C ILE A 129 -1.69 -8.13 -8.69
N MET A 130 -1.63 -6.96 -9.32
CA MET A 130 -1.95 -6.81 -10.74
C MET A 130 -0.99 -7.60 -11.62
N ASP A 131 -1.54 -8.37 -12.55
CA ASP A 131 -0.79 -9.01 -13.63
C ASP A 131 -0.71 -8.06 -14.83
N PHE A 132 0.40 -7.38 -14.95
CA PHE A 132 0.64 -6.45 -16.05
C PHE A 132 0.92 -7.14 -17.40
N THR A 133 1.04 -8.47 -17.42
CA THR A 133 1.23 -9.23 -18.66
C THR A 133 -0.11 -9.60 -19.28
N HIS A 134 -1.08 -10.04 -18.47
CA HIS A 134 -2.36 -10.56 -18.97
C HIS A 134 -3.57 -9.68 -18.64
N GLY A 135 -3.45 -8.78 -17.66
CA GLY A 135 -4.53 -7.89 -17.23
C GLY A 135 -5.52 -8.57 -16.28
N GLY A 136 -5.19 -8.63 -15.02
CA GLY A 136 -6.00 -9.25 -13.97
C GLY A 136 -5.21 -9.32 -12.67
N LEU A 137 -5.50 -10.30 -11.85
CA LEU A 137 -4.76 -10.59 -10.61
C LEU A 137 -3.88 -11.83 -10.79
N THR A 138 -2.72 -11.84 -10.13
CA THR A 138 -1.76 -12.97 -10.17
C THR A 138 -2.28 -14.20 -9.45
N GLU A 139 -3.19 -14.03 -8.51
CA GLU A 139 -3.84 -15.11 -7.76
C GLU A 139 -5.19 -14.65 -7.17
N PRO A 140 -6.09 -15.57 -6.83
CA PRO A 140 -7.35 -15.24 -6.17
C PRO A 140 -7.11 -14.69 -4.76
N SER A 141 -8.10 -13.96 -4.24
CA SER A 141 -8.12 -13.52 -2.86
C SER A 141 -8.42 -14.64 -1.88
N LEU A 142 -8.13 -14.39 -0.60
CA LEU A 142 -8.57 -15.24 0.50
C LEU A 142 -10.09 -15.34 0.54
N ALA A 143 -10.62 -16.38 1.16
CA ALA A 143 -12.05 -16.53 1.38
C ALA A 143 -12.61 -15.45 2.30
N ASP A 144 -13.86 -15.01 2.10
CA ASP A 144 -14.53 -13.97 2.89
C ASP A 144 -14.50 -14.25 4.40
N GLY A 145 -14.68 -15.50 4.79
CA GLY A 145 -14.62 -15.92 6.20
C GLY A 145 -13.25 -15.70 6.83
N GLU A 146 -12.20 -16.02 6.08
CA GLU A 146 -10.82 -15.82 6.53
C GLU A 146 -10.47 -14.33 6.60
N ILE A 147 -10.86 -13.53 5.60
CA ILE A 147 -10.67 -12.06 5.62
C ILE A 147 -11.30 -11.46 6.87
N ARG A 148 -12.54 -11.84 7.19
CA ARG A 148 -13.24 -11.38 8.40
C ARG A 148 -12.50 -11.76 9.67
N GLU A 149 -12.06 -13.01 9.77
CA GLU A 149 -11.36 -13.50 10.95
C GLU A 149 -10.05 -12.77 11.19
N LEU A 150 -9.25 -12.54 10.14
CA LEU A 150 -7.99 -11.78 10.23
C LEU A 150 -8.22 -10.35 10.75
N ILE A 151 -9.22 -9.66 10.23
CA ILE A 151 -9.53 -8.28 10.63
C ILE A 151 -10.03 -8.25 12.09
N HIS A 152 -10.96 -9.14 12.46
CA HIS A 152 -11.46 -9.23 13.83
C HIS A 152 -10.37 -9.53 14.85
N ILE A 153 -9.49 -10.50 14.57
CA ILE A 153 -8.35 -10.82 15.44
C ILE A 153 -7.42 -9.61 15.63
N ALA A 154 -7.10 -8.90 14.56
CA ALA A 154 -6.23 -7.71 14.67
C ALA A 154 -6.88 -6.62 15.53
N HIS A 155 -8.19 -6.38 15.37
CA HIS A 155 -8.94 -5.42 16.19
C HIS A 155 -9.07 -5.87 17.66
N GLU A 156 -9.33 -7.17 17.93
CA GLU A 156 -9.30 -7.74 19.30
C GLU A 156 -7.94 -7.52 19.97
N GLU A 157 -6.86 -7.63 19.20
CA GLU A 157 -5.51 -7.35 19.65
C GLU A 157 -5.19 -5.84 19.74
N GLY A 158 -6.16 -4.95 19.46
CA GLY A 158 -6.04 -3.50 19.60
C GLY A 158 -5.28 -2.79 18.49
N PHE A 159 -5.15 -3.41 17.31
CA PHE A 159 -4.48 -2.82 16.16
C PHE A 159 -5.45 -2.45 15.04
N PRO A 160 -5.31 -1.26 14.44
CA PRO A 160 -5.94 -0.98 13.16
C PRO A 160 -5.30 -1.83 12.05
N VAL A 161 -6.06 -2.03 10.96
CA VAL A 161 -5.70 -2.92 9.86
C VAL A 161 -5.53 -2.15 8.55
N MET A 162 -4.36 -2.29 7.95
CA MET A 162 -4.02 -1.88 6.59
C MET A 162 -4.03 -3.11 5.68
N ALA A 163 -4.93 -3.18 4.70
CA ALA A 163 -5.10 -4.37 3.87
C ALA A 163 -4.68 -4.14 2.41
N HIS A 164 -3.66 -4.89 1.94
CA HIS A 164 -3.42 -5.05 0.50
C HIS A 164 -4.58 -5.83 -0.10
N THR A 165 -5.36 -5.18 -0.97
CA THR A 165 -6.66 -5.70 -1.39
C THR A 165 -6.95 -5.33 -2.84
N ASN A 166 -7.14 -6.33 -3.69
CA ASN A 166 -7.56 -6.16 -5.08
C ASN A 166 -8.71 -7.13 -5.40
N GLY A 167 -9.56 -6.74 -6.34
CA GLY A 167 -10.72 -7.52 -6.77
C GLY A 167 -11.97 -7.27 -5.93
N SER A 168 -13.13 -7.28 -6.59
CA SER A 168 -14.42 -6.93 -5.99
C SER A 168 -14.76 -7.74 -4.74
N GLN A 169 -14.51 -9.06 -4.75
CA GLN A 169 -14.82 -9.94 -3.63
C GLN A 169 -14.04 -9.54 -2.37
N ALA A 170 -12.70 -9.37 -2.49
CA ALA A 170 -11.85 -9.05 -1.36
C ALA A 170 -12.12 -7.65 -0.80
N VAL A 171 -12.28 -6.65 -1.68
CA VAL A 171 -12.60 -5.27 -1.29
C VAL A 171 -13.91 -5.22 -0.52
N ARG A 172 -14.96 -5.87 -1.03
CA ARG A 172 -16.25 -5.92 -0.36
C ARG A 172 -16.18 -6.65 0.99
N ALA A 173 -15.51 -7.82 1.05
CA ALA A 173 -15.35 -8.58 2.28
C ALA A 173 -14.60 -7.78 3.36
N ALA A 174 -13.50 -7.10 3.00
CA ALA A 174 -12.71 -6.29 3.91
C ALA A 174 -13.49 -5.06 4.39
N ALA A 175 -14.10 -4.31 3.46
CA ALA A 175 -14.86 -3.09 3.79
C ALA A 175 -16.06 -3.38 4.70
N LEU A 176 -16.85 -4.41 4.40
CA LEU A 176 -18.00 -4.80 5.22
C LEU A 176 -17.62 -5.36 6.60
N THR A 177 -16.35 -5.77 6.77
CA THR A 177 -15.82 -6.20 8.06
C THR A 177 -15.29 -5.03 8.90
N GLY A 178 -15.19 -3.83 8.31
CA GLY A 178 -14.70 -2.65 9.00
C GLY A 178 -13.17 -2.53 9.02
N VAL A 179 -12.50 -2.95 7.94
CA VAL A 179 -11.07 -2.70 7.76
C VAL A 179 -10.79 -1.19 7.83
N ASP A 180 -9.69 -0.79 8.46
CA ASP A 180 -9.39 0.63 8.63
C ASP A 180 -8.90 1.28 7.33
N SER A 181 -8.16 0.53 6.50
CA SER A 181 -7.62 1.06 5.24
C SER A 181 -7.49 -0.04 4.18
N ILE A 182 -8.02 0.25 2.98
CA ILE A 182 -7.89 -0.58 1.79
C ILE A 182 -6.84 0.04 0.87
N GLU A 183 -5.79 -0.73 0.61
CA GLU A 183 -4.71 -0.34 -0.29
C GLU A 183 -4.99 -0.90 -1.69
N HIS A 184 -4.71 -0.09 -2.70
CA HIS A 184 -4.89 -0.34 -4.13
C HIS A 184 -6.36 -0.37 -4.59
N GLY A 185 -7.16 -1.37 -4.21
CA GLY A 185 -8.58 -1.45 -4.58
C GLY A 185 -8.81 -1.61 -6.08
N ASN A 186 -7.92 -2.33 -6.79
CA ASN A 186 -8.03 -2.50 -8.23
C ASN A 186 -9.09 -3.53 -8.61
N PHE A 187 -9.63 -3.44 -9.83
CA PHE A 187 -10.60 -4.37 -10.41
C PHE A 187 -11.90 -4.49 -9.59
N CYS A 188 -12.41 -3.37 -9.09
CA CYS A 188 -13.67 -3.28 -8.37
C CYS A 188 -14.85 -3.08 -9.31
N ASP A 189 -15.93 -3.82 -9.06
CA ASP A 189 -17.26 -3.55 -9.58
C ASP A 189 -17.97 -2.47 -8.75
N GLU A 190 -19.19 -2.08 -9.16
CA GLU A 190 -19.96 -1.03 -8.49
C GLU A 190 -20.25 -1.35 -7.01
N ASP A 191 -20.59 -2.61 -6.69
CA ASP A 191 -20.90 -3.03 -5.32
C ASP A 191 -19.67 -2.95 -4.40
N ALA A 192 -18.49 -3.29 -4.94
CA ALA A 192 -17.22 -3.16 -4.23
C ALA A 192 -16.84 -1.68 -4.00
N LEU A 193 -17.06 -0.80 -4.98
CA LEU A 193 -16.82 0.62 -4.84
C LEU A 193 -17.77 1.28 -3.83
N GLN A 194 -19.04 0.85 -3.77
CA GLN A 194 -19.98 1.28 -2.73
C GLN A 194 -19.54 0.84 -1.34
N ALA A 195 -19.07 -0.41 -1.19
CA ALA A 195 -18.53 -0.91 0.07
C ALA A 195 -17.26 -0.13 0.49
N LEU A 196 -16.36 0.14 -0.46
CA LEU A 196 -15.14 0.91 -0.25
C LEU A 196 -15.39 2.29 0.36
N ALA A 197 -16.53 2.92 0.05
CA ALA A 197 -16.90 4.21 0.62
C ALA A 197 -17.03 4.22 2.16
N ALA A 198 -17.14 3.06 2.81
CA ALA A 198 -17.19 2.92 4.27
C ALA A 198 -15.78 2.86 4.93
N SER A 199 -14.70 2.72 4.15
CA SER A 199 -13.31 2.58 4.64
C SER A 199 -12.43 3.73 4.12
N ASP A 200 -11.25 3.90 4.72
CA ASP A 200 -10.22 4.72 4.10
C ASP A 200 -9.61 3.96 2.90
N ALA A 201 -9.38 4.63 1.79
CA ALA A 201 -8.82 4.03 0.58
C ALA A 201 -7.54 4.75 0.11
N VAL A 202 -6.52 3.95 -0.22
CA VAL A 202 -5.22 4.43 -0.73
C VAL A 202 -4.96 3.78 -2.09
N PRO A 203 -5.39 4.38 -3.19
CA PRO A 203 -5.45 3.75 -4.51
C PRO A 203 -4.11 3.45 -5.17
N THR A 204 -3.04 4.18 -4.83
CA THR A 204 -1.68 3.99 -5.37
C THR A 204 -1.61 3.94 -6.91
N ILE A 205 -2.35 4.81 -7.60
CA ILE A 205 -2.57 4.72 -9.05
C ILE A 205 -1.32 4.96 -9.89
N VAL A 206 -0.30 5.63 -9.34
CA VAL A 206 0.97 5.87 -10.05
C VAL A 206 1.77 4.60 -10.30
N THR A 207 1.52 3.52 -9.56
CA THR A 207 2.09 2.20 -9.85
C THR A 207 1.73 1.71 -11.26
N VAL A 208 0.62 2.18 -11.83
CA VAL A 208 0.20 1.90 -13.21
C VAL A 208 0.52 3.05 -14.14
N LYS A 209 0.18 4.30 -13.75
CA LYS A 209 0.43 5.49 -14.58
C LYS A 209 1.89 5.57 -15.04
N ASN A 210 2.84 5.32 -14.15
CA ASN A 210 4.28 5.41 -14.44
C ASN A 210 4.81 4.28 -15.34
N LEU A 211 3.99 3.27 -15.65
CA LEU A 211 4.32 2.21 -16.60
C LEU A 211 3.90 2.53 -18.04
N LEU A 212 3.06 3.56 -18.24
CA LEU A 212 2.66 3.97 -19.59
C LEU A 212 3.87 4.41 -20.40
N GLY A 213 4.08 3.78 -21.55
CA GLY A 213 5.24 4.05 -22.42
C GLY A 213 6.58 3.51 -21.94
N ASP A 214 6.63 2.79 -20.82
CA ASP A 214 7.89 2.22 -20.27
C ASP A 214 8.46 1.08 -21.13
N GLY A 215 7.60 0.31 -21.80
CA GLY A 215 7.98 -0.80 -22.68
C GLY A 215 8.31 -2.11 -21.96
N ARG A 216 8.25 -2.17 -20.63
CA ARG A 216 8.47 -3.38 -19.84
C ARG A 216 7.33 -4.40 -19.95
N PHE A 217 6.11 -3.90 -20.08
CA PHE A 217 4.88 -4.69 -20.15
C PHE A 217 4.12 -4.37 -21.45
N PRO A 218 3.19 -5.25 -21.89
CA PRO A 218 2.36 -4.97 -23.06
C PRO A 218 1.58 -3.67 -22.86
N GLU A 219 1.83 -2.70 -23.72
CA GLU A 219 1.31 -1.33 -23.58
C GLU A 219 -0.23 -1.29 -23.51
N GLN A 220 -0.91 -2.13 -24.30
CA GLN A 220 -2.38 -2.19 -24.29
C GLN A 220 -2.93 -2.70 -22.97
N VAL A 221 -2.25 -3.64 -22.31
CA VAL A 221 -2.64 -4.16 -20.98
C VAL A 221 -2.52 -3.05 -19.94
N VAL A 222 -1.38 -2.35 -19.92
CA VAL A 222 -1.16 -1.23 -18.99
C VAL A 222 -2.20 -0.13 -19.20
N LYS A 223 -2.48 0.25 -20.46
CA LYS A 223 -3.53 1.22 -20.79
C LYS A 223 -4.90 0.80 -20.29
N ASN A 224 -5.29 -0.45 -20.50
CA ASN A 224 -6.59 -0.96 -20.05
C ASN A 224 -6.72 -0.90 -18.52
N ILE A 225 -5.68 -1.29 -17.78
CA ILE A 225 -5.65 -1.20 -16.31
C ILE A 225 -5.75 0.26 -15.89
N TRP A 226 -4.97 1.16 -16.49
CA TRP A 226 -5.00 2.59 -16.18
C TRP A 226 -6.39 3.22 -16.41
N GLU A 227 -7.03 2.95 -17.56
CA GLU A 227 -8.40 3.42 -17.81
C GLU A 227 -9.41 2.89 -16.80
N GLY A 228 -9.26 1.63 -16.37
CA GLY A 228 -10.06 1.05 -15.30
C GLY A 228 -9.85 1.75 -13.95
N GLN A 229 -8.60 2.02 -13.58
CA GLN A 229 -8.27 2.73 -12.34
C GLN A 229 -8.83 4.16 -12.31
N LYS A 230 -8.71 4.92 -13.43
CA LYS A 230 -9.28 6.26 -13.52
C LYS A 230 -10.79 6.26 -13.26
N LYS A 231 -11.52 5.35 -13.93
CA LYS A 231 -12.97 5.20 -13.73
C LYS A 231 -13.33 4.82 -12.29
N ALA A 232 -12.61 3.86 -11.72
CA ALA A 232 -12.84 3.40 -10.35
C ALA A 232 -12.55 4.51 -9.33
N LEU A 233 -11.45 5.27 -9.48
CA LEU A 233 -11.12 6.39 -8.60
C LEU A 233 -12.19 7.48 -8.64
N LEU A 234 -12.58 7.91 -9.84
CA LEU A 234 -13.63 8.91 -10.02
C LEU A 234 -14.95 8.43 -9.42
N ARG A 235 -15.32 7.16 -9.67
CA ARG A 235 -16.55 6.59 -9.12
C ARG A 235 -16.52 6.47 -7.60
N ALA A 236 -15.43 5.98 -7.02
CA ALA A 236 -15.24 5.93 -5.57
C ALA A 236 -15.36 7.33 -4.94
N TYR A 237 -14.76 8.34 -5.57
CA TYR A 237 -14.88 9.74 -5.15
C TYR A 237 -16.33 10.23 -5.17
N GLN A 238 -17.08 9.96 -6.24
CA GLN A 238 -18.50 10.33 -6.37
C GLN A 238 -19.38 9.64 -5.31
N LEU A 239 -19.04 8.42 -4.92
CA LEU A 239 -19.70 7.67 -3.85
C LEU A 239 -19.34 8.16 -2.44
N GLY A 240 -18.39 9.11 -2.32
CA GLY A 240 -17.98 9.70 -1.06
C GLY A 240 -16.89 8.92 -0.32
N ALA A 241 -16.14 8.04 -1.01
CA ALA A 241 -15.01 7.34 -0.43
C ALA A 241 -13.96 8.31 0.14
N LYS A 242 -13.39 7.96 1.28
CA LYS A 242 -12.31 8.72 1.92
C LYS A 242 -10.98 8.32 1.28
N LEU A 243 -10.58 9.06 0.27
CA LEU A 243 -9.36 8.81 -0.48
C LEU A 243 -8.16 9.48 0.18
N ALA A 244 -7.08 8.75 0.40
CA ALA A 244 -5.80 9.26 0.87
C ALA A 244 -4.71 9.07 -0.20
N LEU A 245 -3.76 10.00 -0.24
CA LEU A 245 -2.60 9.91 -1.13
C LEU A 245 -1.59 8.91 -0.57
N GLY A 246 -1.21 7.96 -1.39
CA GLY A 246 -0.16 6.99 -1.14
C GLY A 246 0.33 6.44 -2.45
N SER A 247 1.63 6.43 -2.67
CA SER A 247 2.19 6.17 -3.99
C SER A 247 2.67 4.73 -4.20
N ASP A 248 2.79 3.95 -3.12
CA ASP A 248 3.50 2.67 -3.11
C ASP A 248 4.98 2.87 -3.52
N ALA A 249 5.59 3.97 -3.02
CA ALA A 249 6.98 4.30 -3.32
C ALA A 249 7.92 3.14 -2.96
N GLY A 250 8.80 2.82 -3.89
CA GLY A 250 9.64 1.62 -3.88
C GLY A 250 9.20 0.60 -4.94
N ALA A 251 7.93 0.58 -5.35
CA ALA A 251 7.48 -0.17 -6.51
C ALA A 251 8.20 0.32 -7.79
N TYR A 252 8.27 -0.54 -8.81
CA TYR A 252 8.95 -0.19 -10.05
C TYR A 252 8.38 1.08 -10.68
N ARG A 253 9.26 2.05 -10.99
CA ARG A 253 8.97 3.39 -11.51
C ARG A 253 8.31 4.35 -10.52
N VAL A 254 8.24 4.00 -9.22
CA VAL A 254 7.71 4.86 -8.16
C VAL A 254 8.83 5.22 -7.18
N LEU A 255 9.41 6.40 -7.33
CA LEU A 255 10.55 6.85 -6.53
C LEU A 255 10.09 7.49 -5.22
N HIS A 256 10.86 7.32 -4.15
CA HIS A 256 10.58 7.93 -2.86
C HIS A 256 10.46 9.45 -2.94
N GLY A 257 9.40 9.97 -2.33
CA GLY A 257 9.05 11.38 -2.36
C GLY A 257 8.49 11.87 -3.69
N GLN A 258 9.09 11.49 -4.84
CA GLN A 258 8.55 11.86 -6.15
C GLN A 258 7.24 11.14 -6.44
N GLY A 259 7.12 9.85 -6.09
CA GLY A 259 5.90 9.07 -6.28
C GLY A 259 4.66 9.73 -5.67
N LEU A 260 4.78 10.36 -4.50
CA LEU A 260 3.65 11.08 -3.88
C LEU A 260 3.23 12.32 -4.69
N LEU A 261 4.19 13.03 -5.29
CA LEU A 261 3.88 14.17 -6.17
C LEU A 261 3.19 13.69 -7.45
N ASP A 262 3.65 12.58 -8.01
CA ASP A 262 3.06 11.96 -9.20
C ASP A 262 1.63 11.47 -8.90
N GLU A 263 1.40 10.86 -7.72
CA GLU A 263 0.07 10.43 -7.24
C GLU A 263 -0.86 11.63 -7.09
N TYR A 264 -0.39 12.69 -6.45
CA TYR A 264 -1.15 13.93 -6.30
C TYR A 264 -1.55 14.52 -7.66
N GLN A 265 -0.60 14.58 -8.60
CA GLN A 265 -0.87 15.08 -9.93
C GLN A 265 -1.89 14.22 -10.69
N ALA A 266 -1.78 12.88 -10.55
CA ALA A 266 -2.74 11.95 -11.16
C ALA A 266 -4.15 12.10 -10.58
N PHE A 267 -4.27 12.30 -9.27
CA PHE A 267 -5.56 12.59 -8.63
C PHE A 267 -6.16 13.87 -9.15
N ARG A 268 -5.36 14.93 -9.30
CA ARG A 268 -5.84 16.20 -9.84
C ARG A 268 -6.36 16.05 -11.27
N GLU A 269 -5.60 15.40 -12.13
CA GLU A 269 -5.99 15.14 -13.52
C GLU A 269 -7.32 14.39 -13.60
N ILE A 270 -7.58 13.43 -12.73
CA ILE A 270 -8.80 12.61 -12.76
C ILE A 270 -10.00 13.30 -12.10
N LEU A 271 -9.77 14.02 -10.99
CA LEU A 271 -10.85 14.55 -10.15
C LEU A 271 -11.19 16.03 -10.41
N GLU A 272 -10.34 16.78 -11.16
CA GLU A 272 -10.57 18.18 -11.51
C GLU A 272 -11.04 18.37 -12.97
N GLU A 273 -10.93 17.34 -13.82
CA GLU A 273 -11.38 17.40 -15.23
C GLU A 273 -12.91 17.26 -15.40
N ASP A 274 -13.67 17.02 -14.32
CA ASP A 274 -15.12 17.04 -14.21
C ASP A 274 -15.57 18.29 -13.39
#